data_a3d0f0a4bd7ff49a392ab60db72a9c95
#
_entry.id   a3d0f0a4bd7ff49a392ab60db72a9c95
#
_cell.length_a   1.000
_cell.length_b   1.000
_cell.length_c   1.000
_cell.angle_alpha   90.00
_cell.angle_beta   90.00
_cell.angle_gamma   90.00
#
_symmetry.space_group_name_H-M   'P 1'
#
loop_
_entity.id
_entity.type
_entity.pdbx_description
1 polymer ?
#
loop_
_entity_poly.entity_id
_entity_poly.type
_entity_poly.pdbx_seq_one_letter_code
_entity_poly.pdbx_strand_id
1 'polypeptide(L)'
;MEITAGGLLEIRITPADVGKRVSVRRSDEGPDGRPAFTDTVGVLTSWDRGVLTITRKSGESVRIAESSLVAGKVVPAAPARRRGPAASFEELARVGARAWQPLESERLGGWTLRAAAGFTRRANSVLALGDPGIPLGEALARVTAWYAERGLPPYVQGATGAAGTQEVLLAELERRGWRREVSAEVRTAALAPLADTAADTAAVRLSRTPDGEWLSRYGRVGDPDTARRVLEAGPSVWFATVPGAAIGRLVVDGRWAGFAAVEVAPERRREGLATAVMASLAARALEEGASAAWLQVEAGNAAARALYDGLGFAPHHAYHHYRQARP
;
A
#
# COMPACT_ATOMS: atom_id res chain seq x y z
N MET A 1 -8.68 16.10 -47.49
CA MET A 1 -9.20 14.83 -46.96
C MET A 1 -9.26 14.99 -45.46
N GLU A 2 -10.41 15.54 -44.98
CA GLU A 2 -10.63 15.79 -43.55
C GLU A 2 -10.93 14.46 -42.84
N ILE A 3 -10.06 14.10 -41.86
CA ILE A 3 -10.34 12.97 -40.98
C ILE A 3 -11.21 13.49 -39.85
N THR A 4 -12.51 13.32 -39.96
CA THR A 4 -13.50 13.60 -38.93
C THR A 4 -13.34 12.51 -37.84
N ALA A 5 -12.58 12.79 -36.78
CA ALA A 5 -12.56 11.97 -35.59
C ALA A 5 -13.83 12.25 -34.76
N GLY A 6 -14.97 11.83 -35.25
CA GLY A 6 -16.23 11.80 -34.53
C GLY A 6 -16.32 10.64 -33.58
N GLY A 7 -15.60 10.68 -32.45
CA GLY A 7 -15.88 9.79 -31.34
C GLY A 7 -17.20 10.21 -30.71
N LEU A 8 -18.25 9.39 -30.85
CA LEU A 8 -19.55 9.59 -30.19
C LEU A 8 -19.32 9.75 -28.67
N LEU A 9 -19.61 10.96 -28.19
CA LEU A 9 -19.68 11.24 -26.76
C LEU A 9 -20.94 10.54 -26.23
N GLU A 10 -20.78 9.40 -25.56
CA GLU A 10 -21.90 8.58 -25.10
C GLU A 10 -21.66 8.15 -23.64
N ILE A 11 -22.69 8.25 -22.82
CA ILE A 11 -22.66 7.74 -21.44
C ILE A 11 -23.10 6.27 -21.49
N ARG A 12 -22.12 5.36 -21.30
CA ARG A 12 -22.28 3.90 -21.30
C ARG A 12 -22.04 3.29 -19.91
N ILE A 13 -22.21 4.07 -18.87
CA ILE A 13 -22.14 3.62 -17.48
C ILE A 13 -23.48 3.86 -16.80
N THR A 14 -23.78 3.02 -15.81
CA THR A 14 -25.01 3.06 -15.04
C THR A 14 -24.69 2.86 -13.55
N PRO A 15 -25.65 3.07 -12.63
CA PRO A 15 -25.45 2.74 -11.22
C PRO A 15 -25.07 1.27 -10.96
N ALA A 16 -25.42 0.35 -11.85
CA ALA A 16 -25.01 -1.07 -11.77
C ALA A 16 -23.51 -1.28 -12.01
N ASP A 17 -22.78 -0.27 -12.44
CA ASP A 17 -21.34 -0.32 -12.65
C ASP A 17 -20.53 0.12 -11.40
N VAL A 18 -21.20 0.37 -10.27
CA VAL A 18 -20.52 0.59 -8.99
C VAL A 18 -19.63 -0.62 -8.69
N GLY A 19 -18.37 -0.34 -8.32
CA GLY A 19 -17.29 -1.33 -8.14
C GLY A 19 -16.44 -1.55 -9.40
N LYS A 20 -16.87 -1.10 -10.58
CA LYS A 20 -16.08 -1.21 -11.82
C LYS A 20 -15.19 0.01 -12.04
N ARG A 21 -14.09 -0.20 -12.74
CA ARG A 21 -13.21 0.89 -13.19
C ARG A 21 -13.85 1.57 -14.40
N VAL A 22 -13.98 2.88 -14.33
CA VAL A 22 -14.60 3.72 -15.35
C VAL A 22 -13.68 4.85 -15.81
N SER A 23 -13.92 5.34 -17.03
CA SER A 23 -13.40 6.59 -17.54
C SER A 23 -14.59 7.49 -17.84
N VAL A 24 -14.61 8.67 -17.22
CA VAL A 24 -15.72 9.62 -17.29
C VAL A 24 -15.18 10.97 -17.76
N ARG A 25 -15.86 11.58 -18.72
CA ARG A 25 -15.66 12.97 -19.16
C ARG A 25 -16.81 13.83 -18.66
N ARG A 26 -16.48 14.92 -18.00
CA ARG A 26 -17.44 15.92 -17.57
C ARG A 26 -17.15 17.26 -18.26
N SER A 27 -18.20 18.07 -18.41
CA SER A 27 -18.09 19.48 -18.81
C SER A 27 -18.00 20.34 -17.56
N ASP A 28 -17.02 21.22 -17.51
CA ASP A 28 -16.87 22.29 -16.51
C ASP A 28 -16.97 23.64 -17.19
N GLU A 29 -17.38 24.71 -16.50
CA GLU A 29 -17.26 26.07 -17.01
C GLU A 29 -15.76 26.48 -16.98
N GLY A 30 -15.19 26.73 -18.14
CA GLY A 30 -13.83 27.25 -18.27
C GLY A 30 -13.73 28.73 -17.86
N PRO A 31 -12.52 29.23 -17.62
CA PRO A 31 -12.24 30.61 -17.19
C PRO A 31 -12.81 31.68 -18.13
N ASP A 32 -13.00 31.33 -19.42
CA ASP A 32 -13.47 32.23 -20.48
C ASP A 32 -14.96 32.02 -20.81
N GLY A 33 -15.75 31.33 -19.96
CA GLY A 33 -17.14 30.98 -20.21
C GLY A 33 -17.34 29.93 -21.33
N ARG A 34 -16.26 29.33 -21.83
CA ARG A 34 -16.29 28.22 -22.78
C ARG A 34 -16.31 26.87 -22.05
N PRO A 35 -17.03 25.85 -22.60
CA PRO A 35 -16.98 24.52 -22.00
C PRO A 35 -15.56 23.99 -21.95
N ALA A 36 -15.09 23.66 -20.74
CA ALA A 36 -13.88 22.89 -20.51
C ALA A 36 -14.24 21.43 -20.22
N PHE A 37 -13.41 20.48 -20.64
CA PHE A 37 -13.67 19.07 -20.41
C PHE A 37 -12.60 18.49 -19.51
N THR A 38 -13.03 17.76 -18.47
CA THR A 38 -12.12 17.07 -17.54
C THR A 38 -12.38 15.58 -17.57
N ASP A 39 -11.31 14.79 -17.74
CA ASP A 39 -11.38 13.33 -17.69
C ASP A 39 -11.02 12.80 -16.30
N THR A 40 -11.83 11.89 -15.78
CA THR A 40 -11.58 11.19 -14.53
C THR A 40 -11.58 9.68 -14.75
N VAL A 41 -10.53 9.00 -14.31
CA VAL A 41 -10.40 7.55 -14.39
C VAL A 41 -10.19 6.98 -12.98
N GLY A 42 -11.00 6.01 -12.59
CA GLY A 42 -10.96 5.38 -11.28
C GLY A 42 -12.04 4.33 -11.12
N VAL A 43 -12.24 3.83 -9.91
CA VAL A 43 -13.35 2.93 -9.57
C VAL A 43 -14.57 3.77 -9.23
N LEU A 44 -15.70 3.48 -9.86
CA LEU A 44 -16.99 4.09 -9.50
C LEU A 44 -17.41 3.52 -8.14
N THR A 45 -17.34 4.33 -7.09
CA THR A 45 -17.55 3.87 -5.70
C THR A 45 -18.96 4.18 -5.19
N SER A 46 -19.64 5.14 -5.80
CA SER A 46 -21.06 5.37 -5.57
C SER A 46 -21.69 6.13 -6.72
N TRP A 47 -23.00 5.94 -6.90
CA TRP A 47 -23.85 6.76 -7.76
C TRP A 47 -25.20 6.94 -7.05
N ASP A 48 -25.39 8.07 -6.40
CA ASP A 48 -26.57 8.36 -5.60
C ASP A 48 -26.98 9.82 -5.72
N ARG A 49 -28.30 10.07 -5.76
CA ARG A 49 -28.92 11.42 -5.82
C ARG A 49 -28.31 12.33 -6.89
N GLY A 50 -28.05 11.78 -8.08
CA GLY A 50 -27.49 12.55 -9.19
C GLY A 50 -26.00 12.90 -9.05
N VAL A 51 -25.27 12.22 -8.18
CA VAL A 51 -23.83 12.40 -7.98
C VAL A 51 -23.09 11.08 -8.09
N LEU A 52 -22.09 11.04 -8.95
CA LEU A 52 -21.12 9.95 -9.04
C LEU A 52 -19.93 10.24 -8.16
N THR A 53 -19.42 9.24 -7.48
CA THR A 53 -18.12 9.30 -6.80
C THR A 53 -17.17 8.30 -7.45
N ILE A 54 -16.02 8.78 -7.88
CA ILE A 54 -14.97 7.96 -8.52
C ILE A 54 -13.72 8.05 -7.67
N THR A 55 -13.24 6.90 -7.16
CA THR A 55 -11.99 6.81 -6.41
C THR A 55 -10.83 6.53 -7.37
N ARG A 56 -9.90 7.47 -7.45
CA ARG A 56 -8.69 7.37 -8.26
C ARG A 56 -7.70 6.34 -7.69
N LYS A 57 -6.71 5.96 -8.49
CA LYS A 57 -5.62 5.06 -8.06
C LYS A 57 -4.89 5.54 -6.79
N SER A 58 -4.80 6.84 -6.59
CA SER A 58 -4.21 7.46 -5.37
C SER A 58 -5.06 7.30 -4.11
N GLY A 59 -6.30 6.79 -4.24
CA GLY A 59 -7.29 6.78 -3.18
C GLY A 59 -8.03 8.13 -3.03
N GLU A 60 -7.79 9.09 -3.91
CA GLU A 60 -8.55 10.35 -3.96
C GLU A 60 -9.94 10.11 -4.53
N SER A 61 -10.98 10.60 -3.85
CA SER A 61 -12.35 10.51 -4.31
C SER A 61 -12.77 11.80 -5.01
N VAL A 62 -13.27 11.68 -6.25
CA VAL A 62 -13.78 12.78 -7.06
C VAL A 62 -15.30 12.66 -7.17
N ARG A 63 -16.03 13.70 -6.80
CA ARG A 63 -17.48 13.79 -6.94
C ARG A 63 -17.83 14.51 -8.24
N ILE A 64 -18.74 13.95 -9.02
CA ILE A 64 -19.15 14.45 -10.33
C ILE A 64 -20.68 14.50 -10.35
N ALA A 65 -21.26 15.66 -10.65
CA ALA A 65 -22.70 15.78 -10.86
C ALA A 65 -23.08 15.03 -12.13
N GLU A 66 -24.12 14.22 -12.09
CA GLU A 66 -24.62 13.46 -13.24
C GLU A 66 -24.97 14.39 -14.41
N SER A 67 -25.51 15.58 -14.12
CA SER A 67 -25.83 16.60 -15.10
C SER A 67 -24.63 17.16 -15.86
N SER A 68 -23.40 17.00 -15.33
CA SER A 68 -22.18 17.44 -15.99
C SER A 68 -21.52 16.35 -16.86
N LEU A 69 -22.07 15.12 -16.87
CA LEU A 69 -21.53 14.03 -17.66
C LEU A 69 -21.71 14.26 -19.16
N VAL A 70 -20.62 14.07 -19.88
CA VAL A 70 -20.58 14.16 -21.33
C VAL A 70 -20.32 12.79 -21.96
N ALA A 71 -19.48 11.98 -21.34
CA ALA A 71 -19.21 10.62 -21.75
C ALA A 71 -18.79 9.77 -20.55
N GLY A 72 -19.06 8.46 -20.64
CA GLY A 72 -18.66 7.51 -19.61
C GLY A 72 -18.61 6.09 -20.14
N LYS A 73 -17.55 5.35 -19.81
CA LYS A 73 -17.41 3.92 -20.18
C LYS A 73 -16.70 3.14 -19.09
N VAL A 74 -17.09 1.87 -18.96
CA VAL A 74 -16.30 0.91 -18.20
C VAL A 74 -14.98 0.68 -18.95
N VAL A 75 -13.87 0.69 -18.24
CA VAL A 75 -12.54 0.44 -18.81
C VAL A 75 -11.88 -0.74 -18.09
N PRO A 76 -11.08 -1.57 -18.79
CA PRO A 76 -10.35 -2.66 -18.15
C PRO A 76 -9.48 -2.14 -17.02
N ALA A 77 -9.12 -3.04 -16.08
CA ALA A 77 -8.05 -2.76 -15.15
C ALA A 77 -6.83 -2.25 -15.93
N ALA A 78 -6.17 -1.21 -15.44
CA ALA A 78 -5.00 -0.69 -16.12
C ALA A 78 -4.01 -1.85 -16.30
N PRO A 79 -3.50 -2.09 -17.53
CA PRO A 79 -2.51 -3.13 -17.74
C PRO A 79 -1.34 -2.86 -16.80
N ALA A 80 -0.92 -3.87 -16.05
CA ALA A 80 0.28 -3.77 -15.25
C ALA A 80 1.42 -3.35 -16.17
N ARG A 81 2.00 -2.18 -15.95
CA ARG A 81 3.23 -1.79 -16.67
C ARG A 81 4.25 -2.88 -16.36
N ARG A 82 4.77 -3.57 -17.38
CA ARG A 82 5.68 -4.73 -17.30
C ARG A 82 7.07 -4.34 -16.76
N ARG A 83 7.16 -3.61 -15.67
CA ARG A 83 8.42 -3.22 -15.01
C ARG A 83 8.69 -3.94 -13.69
N GLY A 84 7.88 -4.93 -13.33
CA GLY A 84 8.03 -5.68 -12.09
C GLY A 84 7.50 -7.11 -12.24
N PRO A 85 7.76 -7.98 -11.26
CA PRO A 85 7.23 -9.34 -11.23
C PRO A 85 5.69 -9.29 -11.22
N ALA A 86 5.05 -10.20 -11.97
CA ALA A 86 3.61 -10.33 -11.97
C ALA A 86 3.12 -10.74 -10.57
N ALA A 87 2.17 -10.01 -10.03
CA ALA A 87 1.54 -10.30 -8.74
C ALA A 87 0.10 -9.79 -8.72
N SER A 88 -0.77 -10.44 -7.95
CA SER A 88 -2.06 -9.89 -7.60
C SER A 88 -1.94 -9.00 -6.35
N PHE A 89 -2.92 -8.11 -6.16
CA PHE A 89 -3.05 -7.37 -4.91
C PHE A 89 -3.11 -8.33 -3.70
N GLU A 90 -3.95 -9.36 -3.79
CA GLU A 90 -4.16 -10.31 -2.69
C GLU A 90 -2.90 -11.10 -2.33
N GLU A 91 -2.10 -11.53 -3.33
CA GLU A 91 -0.80 -12.17 -3.10
C GLU A 91 0.13 -11.25 -2.28
N LEU A 92 0.31 -10.01 -2.71
CA LEU A 92 1.18 -9.05 -2.00
C LEU A 92 0.65 -8.66 -0.62
N ALA A 93 -0.67 -8.57 -0.46
CA ALA A 93 -1.27 -8.29 0.85
C ALA A 93 -1.04 -9.44 1.84
N ARG A 94 -1.14 -10.70 1.40
CA ARG A 94 -0.85 -11.89 2.22
C ARG A 94 0.64 -12.01 2.57
N VAL A 95 1.52 -11.80 1.60
CA VAL A 95 2.98 -11.77 1.83
C VAL A 95 3.34 -10.65 2.81
N GLY A 96 2.77 -9.46 2.64
CA GLY A 96 2.95 -8.34 3.55
C GLY A 96 2.46 -8.63 4.97
N ALA A 97 1.35 -9.35 5.12
CA ALA A 97 0.82 -9.75 6.42
C ALA A 97 1.74 -10.75 7.13
N ARG A 98 2.33 -11.71 6.40
CA ARG A 98 3.31 -12.66 6.97
C ARG A 98 4.65 -12.01 7.33
N ALA A 99 5.00 -10.90 6.68
CA ALA A 99 6.18 -10.12 7.02
C ALA A 99 6.01 -9.23 8.26
N TRP A 100 4.77 -8.96 8.67
CA TRP A 100 4.41 -8.15 9.85
C TRP A 100 3.38 -8.91 10.68
N GLN A 101 3.80 -10.02 11.27
CA GLN A 101 2.90 -10.87 12.06
C GLN A 101 2.51 -10.16 13.36
N PRO A 102 1.22 -10.19 13.71
CA PRO A 102 0.75 -9.66 14.99
C PRO A 102 1.09 -10.63 16.14
N LEU A 103 1.02 -10.15 17.37
CA LEU A 103 1.10 -11.00 18.57
C LEU A 103 -0.23 -11.71 18.85
N GLU A 104 -1.34 -11.08 18.47
CA GLU A 104 -2.68 -11.60 18.59
C GLU A 104 -3.45 -11.38 17.29
N SER A 105 -4.28 -12.34 16.91
CA SER A 105 -5.17 -12.18 15.77
C SER A 105 -6.48 -12.92 15.97
N GLU A 106 -7.55 -12.37 15.35
CA GLU A 106 -8.88 -13.00 15.30
C GLU A 106 -9.40 -12.94 13.86
N ARG A 107 -10.11 -13.99 13.44
CA ARG A 107 -10.78 -14.04 12.14
C ARG A 107 -12.22 -13.53 12.28
N LEU A 108 -12.61 -12.68 11.33
CA LEU A 108 -13.99 -12.24 11.15
C LEU A 108 -14.34 -12.42 9.67
N GLY A 109 -14.86 -13.58 9.33
CA GLY A 109 -15.04 -13.99 7.93
C GLY A 109 -13.73 -13.93 7.15
N GLY A 110 -13.73 -13.17 6.04
CA GLY A 110 -12.51 -12.89 5.24
C GLY A 110 -11.52 -11.94 5.92
N TRP A 111 -11.94 -11.18 6.94
CA TRP A 111 -11.08 -10.22 7.63
C TRP A 111 -10.21 -10.88 8.69
N THR A 112 -9.05 -10.25 8.97
CA THR A 112 -8.16 -10.63 10.08
C THR A 112 -7.91 -9.39 10.95
N LEU A 113 -8.39 -9.41 12.19
CA LEU A 113 -8.08 -8.43 13.21
C LEU A 113 -6.68 -8.77 13.75
N ARG A 114 -5.82 -7.76 13.93
CA ARG A 114 -4.41 -7.96 14.29
C ARG A 114 -4.01 -6.97 15.37
N ALA A 115 -3.36 -7.45 16.42
CA ALA A 115 -2.82 -6.63 17.49
C ALA A 115 -1.38 -7.03 17.86
N ALA A 116 -0.56 -6.04 18.14
CA ALA A 116 0.82 -6.18 18.62
C ALA A 116 1.16 -5.01 19.56
N ALA A 117 0.35 -4.82 20.59
CA ALA A 117 0.49 -3.78 21.63
C ALA A 117 0.82 -2.37 21.07
N GLY A 118 0.30 -2.04 19.89
CA GLY A 118 0.51 -0.73 19.23
C GLY A 118 1.80 -0.62 18.40
N PHE A 119 2.69 -1.60 18.42
CA PHE A 119 3.89 -1.57 17.59
C PHE A 119 3.54 -1.81 16.12
N THR A 120 3.79 -0.80 15.29
CA THR A 120 3.48 -0.69 13.85
C THR A 120 2.01 -0.92 13.45
N ARG A 121 1.42 0.00 12.71
CA ARG A 121 0.03 -0.15 12.19
C ARG A 121 -0.15 -1.40 11.35
N ARG A 122 0.90 -1.91 10.69
CA ARG A 122 0.84 -3.14 9.87
C ARG A 122 0.48 -4.37 10.67
N ALA A 123 0.89 -4.44 11.94
CA ALA A 123 0.54 -5.49 12.88
C ALA A 123 -0.62 -5.10 13.83
N ASN A 124 -1.13 -3.86 13.76
CA ASN A 124 -2.20 -3.31 14.59
C ASN A 124 -3.31 -2.70 13.73
N SER A 125 -3.84 -3.47 12.80
CA SER A 125 -4.97 -3.07 11.96
C SER A 125 -5.71 -4.28 11.44
N VAL A 126 -6.97 -4.12 11.10
CA VAL A 126 -7.74 -5.13 10.37
C VAL A 126 -7.18 -5.24 8.95
N LEU A 127 -6.81 -6.44 8.54
CA LEU A 127 -6.54 -6.78 7.15
C LEU A 127 -7.86 -7.24 6.52
N ALA A 128 -8.50 -6.35 5.76
CA ALA A 128 -9.82 -6.56 5.22
C ALA A 128 -9.77 -7.26 3.85
N LEU A 129 -9.33 -8.53 3.80
CA LEU A 129 -9.31 -9.33 2.57
C LEU A 129 -10.58 -10.19 2.48
N GLY A 130 -11.48 -9.83 1.54
CA GLY A 130 -12.76 -10.51 1.35
C GLY A 130 -13.89 -9.94 2.20
N ASP A 131 -14.96 -10.74 2.33
CA ASP A 131 -16.18 -10.37 3.05
C ASP A 131 -16.06 -10.71 4.54
N PRO A 132 -16.49 -9.82 5.46
CA PRO A 132 -16.49 -10.12 6.91
C PRO A 132 -17.53 -11.18 7.32
N GLY A 133 -18.43 -11.59 6.41
CA GLY A 133 -19.47 -12.61 6.66
C GLY A 133 -20.67 -12.11 7.45
N ILE A 134 -20.71 -10.83 7.80
CA ILE A 134 -21.81 -10.15 8.49
C ILE A 134 -21.95 -8.73 7.92
N PRO A 135 -23.11 -8.05 8.15
CA PRO A 135 -23.30 -6.68 7.68
C PRO A 135 -22.16 -5.76 8.12
N LEU A 136 -21.69 -4.90 7.22
CA LEU A 136 -20.50 -4.05 7.46
C LEU A 136 -20.60 -3.22 8.75
N GLY A 137 -21.80 -2.69 9.09
CA GLY A 137 -21.99 -1.94 10.32
C GLY A 137 -21.70 -2.78 11.58
N GLU A 138 -22.15 -4.04 11.60
CA GLU A 138 -21.88 -4.98 12.69
C GLU A 138 -20.40 -5.37 12.73
N ALA A 139 -19.79 -5.60 11.56
CA ALA A 139 -18.36 -5.90 11.47
C ALA A 139 -17.51 -4.77 12.07
N LEU A 140 -17.81 -3.52 11.73
CA LEU A 140 -17.11 -2.35 12.26
C LEU A 140 -17.33 -2.15 13.76
N ALA A 141 -18.54 -2.41 14.27
CA ALA A 141 -18.83 -2.38 15.71
C ALA A 141 -18.00 -3.44 16.45
N ARG A 142 -17.95 -4.68 15.92
CA ARG A 142 -17.11 -5.76 16.48
C ARG A 142 -15.62 -5.43 16.44
N VAL A 143 -15.14 -4.86 15.34
CA VAL A 143 -13.75 -4.36 15.21
C VAL A 143 -13.47 -3.32 16.30
N THR A 144 -14.34 -2.34 16.46
CA THR A 144 -14.16 -1.26 17.45
C THR A 144 -14.09 -1.82 18.87
N ALA A 145 -15.00 -2.73 19.22
CA ALA A 145 -15.02 -3.39 20.54
C ALA A 145 -13.74 -4.20 20.79
N TRP A 146 -13.32 -5.02 19.81
CA TRP A 146 -12.12 -5.86 19.91
C TRP A 146 -10.84 -5.05 20.16
N TYR A 147 -10.67 -3.89 19.48
CA TYR A 147 -9.54 -2.99 19.73
C TYR A 147 -9.67 -2.23 21.05
N ALA A 148 -10.89 -1.84 21.45
CA ALA A 148 -11.13 -1.16 22.72
C ALA A 148 -10.75 -2.02 23.93
N GLU A 149 -11.08 -3.32 23.91
CA GLU A 149 -10.67 -4.30 24.95
C GLU A 149 -9.15 -4.37 25.14
N ARG A 150 -8.38 -4.01 24.10
CA ARG A 150 -6.89 -3.99 24.11
C ARG A 150 -6.30 -2.61 24.35
N GLY A 151 -7.13 -1.60 24.57
CA GLY A 151 -6.70 -0.21 24.71
C GLY A 151 -6.07 0.36 23.43
N LEU A 152 -6.38 -0.22 22.27
CA LEU A 152 -5.80 0.14 20.98
C LEU A 152 -6.82 0.90 20.10
N PRO A 153 -6.37 1.84 19.26
CA PRO A 153 -7.25 2.46 18.29
C PRO A 153 -7.59 1.48 17.16
N PRO A 154 -8.88 1.42 16.75
CA PRO A 154 -9.29 0.58 15.63
C PRO A 154 -8.79 1.16 14.31
N TYR A 155 -7.99 0.38 13.58
CA TYR A 155 -7.58 0.68 12.21
C TYR A 155 -8.10 -0.38 11.25
N VAL A 156 -8.55 0.07 10.07
CA VAL A 156 -8.84 -0.80 8.93
C VAL A 156 -7.82 -0.49 7.83
N GLN A 157 -7.09 -1.51 7.39
CA GLN A 157 -6.20 -1.44 6.25
C GLN A 157 -6.94 -1.85 4.99
N GLY A 158 -7.00 -0.98 3.99
CA GLY A 158 -7.54 -1.25 2.69
C GLY A 158 -6.68 -0.67 1.58
N ALA A 159 -6.86 -1.13 0.35
CA ALA A 159 -6.01 -0.82 -0.78
C ALA A 159 -6.78 -0.21 -1.96
N THR A 160 -6.03 0.51 -2.83
CA THR A 160 -6.55 1.12 -4.07
C THR A 160 -5.56 0.95 -5.22
N GLY A 161 -6.07 0.97 -6.44
CA GLY A 161 -5.26 1.20 -7.63
C GLY A 161 -4.73 -0.03 -8.34
N ALA A 162 -5.18 -1.23 -7.98
CA ALA A 162 -4.96 -2.47 -8.73
C ALA A 162 -6.28 -3.24 -8.90
N ALA A 163 -6.24 -4.32 -9.66
CA ALA A 163 -7.39 -5.23 -9.73
C ALA A 163 -7.59 -5.92 -8.38
N GLY A 164 -8.85 -5.97 -7.90
CA GLY A 164 -9.22 -6.62 -6.64
C GLY A 164 -8.96 -5.77 -5.39
N THR A 165 -8.58 -4.50 -5.53
CA THR A 165 -8.47 -3.55 -4.42
C THR A 165 -9.85 -3.08 -3.92
N GLN A 166 -9.90 -2.37 -2.80
CA GLN A 166 -11.07 -2.24 -1.93
C GLN A 166 -11.66 -0.83 -1.92
N GLU A 167 -11.68 -0.16 -3.07
CA GLU A 167 -12.14 1.23 -3.20
C GLU A 167 -13.58 1.43 -2.68
N VAL A 168 -14.47 0.44 -2.92
CA VAL A 168 -15.86 0.48 -2.45
C VAL A 168 -15.92 0.40 -0.91
N LEU A 169 -15.14 -0.49 -0.30
CA LEU A 169 -15.05 -0.58 1.16
C LEU A 169 -14.54 0.74 1.75
N LEU A 170 -13.49 1.30 1.16
CA LEU A 170 -12.89 2.54 1.68
C LEU A 170 -13.86 3.73 1.56
N ALA A 171 -14.58 3.85 0.46
CA ALA A 171 -15.64 4.86 0.30
C ALA A 171 -16.76 4.69 1.35
N GLU A 172 -17.12 3.44 1.68
CA GLU A 172 -18.11 3.13 2.71
C GLU A 172 -17.60 3.46 4.13
N LEU A 173 -16.32 3.22 4.40
CA LEU A 173 -15.68 3.65 5.66
C LEU A 173 -15.76 5.18 5.82
N GLU A 174 -15.44 5.93 4.75
CA GLU A 174 -15.52 7.40 4.76
C GLU A 174 -16.96 7.89 5.01
N ARG A 175 -17.97 7.28 4.38
CA ARG A 175 -19.40 7.59 4.63
C ARG A 175 -19.81 7.37 6.09
N ARG A 176 -19.16 6.41 6.78
CA ARG A 176 -19.40 6.09 8.20
C ARG A 176 -18.52 6.87 9.16
N GLY A 177 -17.83 7.92 8.68
CA GLY A 177 -17.02 8.80 9.51
C GLY A 177 -15.61 8.28 9.83
N TRP A 178 -15.19 7.17 9.20
CA TRP A 178 -13.77 6.77 9.26
C TRP A 178 -12.93 7.70 8.39
N ARG A 179 -11.74 8.02 8.86
CA ARG A 179 -10.83 8.93 8.15
C ARG A 179 -9.53 8.23 7.79
N ARG A 180 -9.07 8.49 6.59
CA ARG A 180 -7.76 8.07 6.13
C ARG A 180 -6.68 8.83 6.88
N GLU A 181 -5.80 8.11 7.56
CA GLU A 181 -4.74 8.69 8.39
C GLU A 181 -3.36 8.55 7.75
N VAL A 182 -3.05 7.40 7.17
CA VAL A 182 -1.76 7.13 6.50
C VAL A 182 -2.00 6.44 5.17
N SER A 183 -1.20 6.81 4.19
CA SER A 183 -1.15 6.16 2.87
C SER A 183 0.27 5.74 2.55
N ALA A 184 0.42 4.57 1.96
CA ALA A 184 1.70 4.06 1.47
C ALA A 184 1.54 3.37 0.11
N GLU A 185 2.61 3.35 -0.67
CA GLU A 185 2.70 2.57 -1.89
C GLU A 185 3.32 1.21 -1.61
N VAL A 186 2.74 0.16 -2.16
CA VAL A 186 3.40 -1.14 -2.33
C VAL A 186 4.09 -1.12 -3.68
N ARG A 187 5.38 -1.41 -3.69
CA ARG A 187 6.22 -1.37 -4.88
C ARG A 187 6.90 -2.71 -5.09
N THR A 188 7.14 -3.10 -6.33
CA THR A 188 7.77 -4.38 -6.69
C THR A 188 8.91 -4.17 -7.68
N ALA A 189 9.91 -5.07 -7.62
CA ALA A 189 11.05 -5.11 -8.54
C ALA A 189 11.48 -6.55 -8.81
N ALA A 190 12.22 -6.79 -9.89
CA ALA A 190 13.00 -8.01 -10.04
C ALA A 190 14.16 -8.00 -9.03
N LEU A 191 14.45 -9.15 -8.40
CA LEU A 191 15.42 -9.19 -7.32
C LEU A 191 16.88 -9.23 -7.83
N ALA A 192 17.16 -9.95 -8.93
CA ALA A 192 18.53 -10.10 -9.42
C ALA A 192 19.22 -8.76 -9.77
N PRO A 193 18.58 -7.81 -10.52
CA PRO A 193 19.21 -6.51 -10.78
C PRO A 193 19.49 -5.69 -9.51
N LEU A 194 18.70 -5.90 -8.44
CA LEU A 194 18.92 -5.23 -7.17
C LEU A 194 20.17 -5.77 -6.46
N ALA A 195 20.39 -7.09 -6.49
CA ALA A 195 21.59 -7.73 -5.95
C ALA A 195 22.86 -7.38 -6.74
N ASP A 196 22.71 -7.22 -8.06
CA ASP A 196 23.82 -6.84 -8.98
C ASP A 196 24.13 -5.34 -8.97
N THR A 197 23.42 -4.56 -8.17
CA THR A 197 23.64 -3.11 -8.09
C THR A 197 25.07 -2.84 -7.59
N ALA A 198 25.82 -2.03 -8.33
CA ALA A 198 27.16 -1.64 -7.94
C ALA A 198 27.12 -0.80 -6.64
N ALA A 199 27.49 -1.40 -5.53
CA ALA A 199 27.55 -0.78 -4.21
C ALA A 199 28.68 -1.43 -3.38
N ASP A 200 29.31 -0.65 -2.53
CA ASP A 200 30.26 -1.20 -1.56
C ASP A 200 29.50 -1.84 -0.39
N THR A 201 29.44 -3.16 -0.41
CA THR A 201 28.74 -3.96 0.59
C THR A 201 29.66 -4.47 1.71
N ALA A 202 30.97 -4.20 1.68
CA ALA A 202 31.94 -4.78 2.60
C ALA A 202 31.68 -4.43 4.07
N ALA A 203 31.11 -3.27 4.36
CA ALA A 203 30.74 -2.85 5.71
C ALA A 203 29.38 -3.38 6.19
N VAL A 204 28.58 -4.02 5.33
CA VAL A 204 27.25 -4.52 5.69
C VAL A 204 27.37 -5.86 6.40
N ARG A 205 26.88 -5.92 7.63
CA ARG A 205 26.78 -7.15 8.42
C ARG A 205 25.36 -7.67 8.39
N LEU A 206 25.18 -8.96 8.14
CA LEU A 206 23.88 -9.62 8.17
C LEU A 206 23.74 -10.47 9.44
N SER A 207 22.57 -10.41 10.06
CA SER A 207 22.22 -11.15 11.27
C SER A 207 20.78 -11.68 11.18
N ARG A 208 20.47 -12.71 11.97
CA ARG A 208 19.12 -13.24 12.13
C ARG A 208 18.31 -12.51 13.21
N THR A 209 18.97 -11.71 14.03
CA THR A 209 18.34 -10.94 15.12
C THR A 209 18.83 -9.49 15.07
N PRO A 210 17.98 -8.51 15.42
CA PRO A 210 18.39 -7.12 15.56
C PRO A 210 19.18 -6.97 16.87
N ASP A 211 20.36 -6.36 16.79
CA ASP A 211 21.11 -5.98 17.97
C ASP A 211 20.65 -4.63 18.56
N GLY A 212 21.27 -4.22 19.65
CA GLY A 212 20.93 -2.96 20.32
C GLY A 212 21.16 -1.72 19.44
N GLU A 213 22.19 -1.76 18.59
CA GLU A 213 22.49 -0.68 17.65
C GLU A 213 21.41 -0.59 16.57
N TRP A 214 21.01 -1.73 16.01
CA TRP A 214 19.92 -1.80 15.03
C TRP A 214 18.61 -1.24 15.59
N LEU A 215 18.22 -1.68 16.80
CA LEU A 215 17.00 -1.23 17.47
C LEU A 215 17.04 0.26 17.80
N SER A 216 18.19 0.77 18.27
CA SER A 216 18.38 2.19 18.55
C SER A 216 18.22 3.04 17.31
N ARG A 217 18.78 2.63 16.17
CA ARG A 217 18.64 3.34 14.89
C ARG A 217 17.23 3.30 14.34
N TYR A 218 16.56 2.18 14.48
CA TYR A 218 15.16 2.04 14.06
C TYR A 218 14.24 3.04 14.79
N GLY A 219 14.51 3.38 16.06
CA GLY A 219 13.93 4.50 16.80
C GLY A 219 12.42 4.44 17.08
N ARG A 220 11.71 3.46 16.51
CA ARG A 220 10.26 3.28 16.63
C ARG A 220 9.90 2.08 17.49
N VAL A 221 10.72 1.83 18.50
CA VAL A 221 10.68 0.55 19.24
C VAL A 221 9.53 0.50 20.24
N GLY A 222 9.18 1.61 20.92
CA GLY A 222 8.21 1.58 22.01
C GLY A 222 8.65 0.60 23.09
N ASP A 223 7.86 -0.47 23.32
CA ASP A 223 8.28 -1.61 24.13
C ASP A 223 9.26 -2.50 23.34
N PRO A 224 10.52 -2.65 23.78
CA PRO A 224 11.57 -3.37 23.05
C PRO A 224 11.25 -4.85 22.81
N ASP A 225 10.61 -5.52 23.75
CA ASP A 225 10.30 -6.94 23.64
C ASP A 225 9.19 -7.18 22.59
N THR A 226 8.15 -6.37 22.61
CA THR A 226 7.11 -6.38 21.60
C THR A 226 7.68 -6.07 20.21
N ALA A 227 8.52 -5.03 20.10
CA ALA A 227 9.14 -4.65 18.86
C ALA A 227 10.01 -5.78 18.29
N ARG A 228 10.86 -6.38 19.11
CA ARG A 228 11.72 -7.51 18.73
C ARG A 228 10.88 -8.68 18.23
N ARG A 229 9.86 -9.10 18.98
CA ARG A 229 8.97 -10.21 18.59
C ARG A 229 8.33 -10.00 17.22
N VAL A 230 7.83 -8.79 16.92
CA VAL A 230 7.22 -8.47 15.63
C VAL A 230 8.26 -8.34 14.52
N LEU A 231 9.42 -7.75 14.81
CA LEU A 231 10.51 -7.60 13.83
C LEU A 231 11.13 -8.93 13.44
N GLU A 232 11.27 -9.87 14.37
CA GLU A 232 11.81 -11.21 14.13
C GLU A 232 10.77 -12.17 13.54
N ALA A 233 9.49 -11.85 13.63
CA ALA A 233 8.42 -12.68 13.08
C ALA A 233 8.40 -12.65 11.55
N GLY A 234 8.41 -13.84 10.95
CA GLY A 234 8.37 -14.03 9.50
C GLY A 234 8.89 -15.40 9.09
N PRO A 235 8.65 -15.82 7.82
CA PRO A 235 9.14 -17.11 7.34
C PRO A 235 10.69 -17.23 7.39
N SER A 236 11.40 -16.22 6.88
CA SER A 236 12.85 -16.10 7.01
C SER A 236 13.21 -14.62 7.12
N VAL A 237 13.79 -14.22 8.25
CA VAL A 237 14.07 -12.81 8.55
C VAL A 237 15.59 -12.58 8.66
N TRP A 238 16.03 -11.47 8.07
CA TRP A 238 17.41 -10.97 8.14
C TRP A 238 17.44 -9.49 8.48
N PHE A 239 18.47 -9.13 9.21
CA PHE A 239 18.78 -7.76 9.60
C PHE A 239 20.13 -7.38 9.03
N ALA A 240 20.21 -6.23 8.37
CA ALA A 240 21.45 -5.63 7.89
C ALA A 240 21.83 -4.47 8.79
N THR A 241 23.12 -4.37 9.13
CA THR A 241 23.68 -3.25 9.89
C THR A 241 24.97 -2.79 9.24
N VAL A 242 25.08 -1.48 8.96
CA VAL A 242 26.36 -0.79 8.75
C VAL A 242 26.63 -0.03 10.06
N PRO A 243 27.63 -0.41 10.87
CA PRO A 243 27.85 0.16 12.20
C PRO A 243 27.87 1.69 12.20
N GLY A 244 27.13 2.29 13.13
CA GLY A 244 26.99 3.74 13.26
C GLY A 244 26.22 4.43 12.13
N ALA A 245 25.83 3.73 11.04
CA ALA A 245 25.46 4.41 9.80
C ALA A 245 24.12 4.00 9.20
N ALA A 246 23.83 2.71 9.03
CA ALA A 246 22.62 2.27 8.33
C ALA A 246 22.10 0.93 8.82
N ILE A 247 20.79 0.72 8.64
CA ILE A 247 20.11 -0.54 8.95
C ILE A 247 19.17 -0.92 7.82
N GLY A 248 18.74 -2.20 7.82
CA GLY A 248 17.69 -2.70 6.95
C GLY A 248 17.15 -4.03 7.48
N ARG A 249 15.92 -4.37 7.09
CA ARG A 249 15.27 -5.64 7.38
C ARG A 249 14.79 -6.29 6.11
N LEU A 250 14.96 -7.59 6.00
CA LEU A 250 14.48 -8.44 4.92
C LEU A 250 13.60 -9.54 5.49
N VAL A 251 12.53 -9.87 4.79
CA VAL A 251 11.74 -11.09 4.99
C VAL A 251 11.66 -11.85 3.69
N VAL A 252 12.15 -13.07 3.65
CA VAL A 252 12.01 -13.97 2.50
C VAL A 252 10.80 -14.88 2.72
N ASP A 253 9.89 -14.91 1.76
CA ASP A 253 8.65 -15.70 1.78
C ASP A 253 8.39 -16.28 0.39
N GLY A 254 8.83 -17.52 0.17
CA GLY A 254 8.83 -18.16 -1.13
C GLY A 254 9.63 -17.35 -2.16
N ARG A 255 8.99 -16.96 -3.28
CA ARG A 255 9.66 -16.13 -4.30
C ARG A 255 9.86 -14.67 -3.92
N TRP A 256 9.30 -14.21 -2.81
CA TRP A 256 9.25 -12.81 -2.42
C TRP A 256 10.30 -12.43 -1.38
N ALA A 257 11.04 -11.37 -1.66
CA ALA A 257 11.92 -10.67 -0.74
C ALA A 257 11.28 -9.33 -0.34
N GLY A 258 10.85 -9.21 0.91
CA GLY A 258 10.22 -8.01 1.47
C GLY A 258 11.22 -7.14 2.21
N PHE A 259 11.46 -5.91 1.72
CA PHE A 259 12.39 -4.97 2.33
C PHE A 259 11.66 -3.96 3.22
N ALA A 260 12.21 -3.72 4.40
CA ALA A 260 11.66 -2.78 5.38
C ALA A 260 12.76 -2.16 6.25
N ALA A 261 12.43 -1.12 7.00
CA ALA A 261 13.32 -0.47 7.97
C ALA A 261 14.70 -0.09 7.38
N VAL A 262 14.72 0.31 6.10
CA VAL A 262 15.96 0.83 5.50
C VAL A 262 16.13 2.27 5.96
N GLU A 263 17.08 2.48 6.88
CA GLU A 263 17.34 3.77 7.48
C GLU A 263 18.83 4.09 7.49
N VAL A 264 19.17 5.34 7.18
CA VAL A 264 20.55 5.85 7.16
C VAL A 264 20.63 7.04 8.09
N ALA A 265 21.68 7.07 8.90
CA ALA A 265 22.02 8.20 9.77
C ALA A 265 22.01 9.51 8.95
N PRO A 266 21.39 10.60 9.44
CA PRO A 266 21.28 11.85 8.70
C PRO A 266 22.61 12.35 8.17
N GLU A 267 23.67 12.26 8.97
CA GLU A 267 25.05 12.67 8.68
C GLU A 267 25.77 11.78 7.67
N ARG A 268 25.26 10.56 7.43
CA ARG A 268 25.84 9.57 6.51
C ARG A 268 24.99 9.36 5.24
N ARG A 269 24.04 10.26 5.01
CA ARG A 269 23.20 10.22 3.80
C ARG A 269 24.01 10.59 2.56
N ARG A 270 23.57 10.08 1.39
CA ARG A 270 24.18 10.30 0.07
C ARG A 270 25.54 9.61 -0.13
N GLU A 271 25.92 8.69 0.77
CA GLU A 271 27.10 7.86 0.68
C GLU A 271 26.84 6.47 0.07
N GLY A 272 25.66 6.24 -0.51
CA GLY A 272 25.32 4.93 -1.11
C GLY A 272 24.92 3.85 -0.10
N LEU A 273 24.90 4.12 1.21
CA LEU A 273 24.66 3.12 2.27
C LEU A 273 23.32 2.40 2.18
N ALA A 274 22.24 3.12 1.83
CA ALA A 274 20.94 2.48 1.62
C ALA A 274 20.98 1.48 0.46
N THR A 275 21.68 1.82 -0.61
CA THR A 275 21.89 0.94 -1.77
C THR A 275 22.71 -0.28 -1.38
N ALA A 276 23.80 -0.12 -0.61
CA ALA A 276 24.62 -1.22 -0.12
C ALA A 276 23.84 -2.19 0.76
N VAL A 277 23.04 -1.67 1.71
CA VAL A 277 22.13 -2.46 2.55
C VAL A 277 21.13 -3.24 1.70
N MET A 278 20.49 -2.58 0.73
CA MET A 278 19.51 -3.22 -0.16
C MET A 278 20.14 -4.30 -1.03
N ALA A 279 21.33 -4.05 -1.60
CA ALA A 279 22.05 -5.02 -2.43
C ALA A 279 22.48 -6.26 -1.62
N SER A 280 23.04 -6.07 -0.40
CA SER A 280 23.42 -7.17 0.47
C SER A 280 22.23 -8.05 0.88
N LEU A 281 21.10 -7.42 1.25
CA LEU A 281 19.88 -8.14 1.58
C LEU A 281 19.29 -8.85 0.36
N ALA A 282 19.38 -8.25 -0.84
CA ALA A 282 18.91 -8.86 -2.08
C ALA A 282 19.76 -10.08 -2.48
N ALA A 283 21.09 -10.01 -2.35
CA ALA A 283 21.98 -11.14 -2.57
C ALA A 283 21.62 -12.31 -1.63
N ARG A 284 21.40 -12.01 -0.32
CA ARG A 284 20.95 -13.01 0.64
C ARG A 284 19.60 -13.64 0.28
N ALA A 285 18.65 -12.84 -0.20
CA ALA A 285 17.35 -13.34 -0.61
C ALA A 285 17.44 -14.26 -1.85
N LEU A 286 18.32 -13.95 -2.82
CA LEU A 286 18.59 -14.84 -3.96
C LEU A 286 19.15 -16.20 -3.52
N GLU A 287 20.05 -16.21 -2.55
CA GLU A 287 20.62 -17.46 -1.97
C GLU A 287 19.51 -18.32 -1.33
N GLU A 288 18.43 -17.71 -0.83
CA GLU A 288 17.27 -18.41 -0.29
C GLU A 288 16.20 -18.72 -1.36
N GLY A 289 16.48 -18.46 -2.64
CA GLY A 289 15.62 -18.82 -3.77
C GLY A 289 14.55 -17.78 -4.10
N ALA A 290 14.56 -16.59 -3.51
CA ALA A 290 13.67 -15.52 -3.92
C ALA A 290 14.06 -14.99 -5.31
N SER A 291 13.08 -14.45 -6.05
CA SER A 291 13.29 -13.88 -7.40
C SER A 291 12.63 -12.52 -7.59
N ALA A 292 11.77 -12.15 -6.67
CA ALA A 292 10.96 -10.94 -6.72
C ALA A 292 11.10 -10.14 -5.43
N ALA A 293 11.22 -8.82 -5.55
CA ALA A 293 11.31 -7.89 -4.44
C ALA A 293 10.01 -7.11 -4.26
N TRP A 294 9.67 -6.79 -3.02
CA TRP A 294 8.62 -5.84 -2.68
C TRP A 294 9.00 -4.99 -1.47
N LEU A 295 8.40 -3.81 -1.37
CA LEU A 295 8.50 -2.94 -0.21
C LEU A 295 7.25 -2.07 -0.06
N GLN A 296 7.15 -1.41 1.09
CA GLN A 296 6.12 -0.44 1.41
C GLN A 296 6.78 0.88 1.77
N VAL A 297 6.38 1.96 1.11
CA VAL A 297 6.90 3.31 1.35
C VAL A 297 5.76 4.29 1.55
N GLU A 298 5.83 5.13 2.58
CA GLU A 298 4.84 6.18 2.79
C GLU A 298 4.76 7.13 1.59
N ALA A 299 3.55 7.49 1.18
CA ALA A 299 3.32 8.29 -0.02
C ALA A 299 4.01 9.66 0.04
N GLY A 300 4.17 10.23 1.24
CA GLY A 300 4.87 11.50 1.49
C GLY A 300 6.41 11.39 1.52
N ASN A 301 6.99 10.18 1.56
CA ASN A 301 8.45 10.01 1.64
C ASN A 301 9.10 10.08 0.24
N ALA A 302 9.24 11.30 -0.30
CA ALA A 302 9.76 11.53 -1.64
C ALA A 302 11.21 11.03 -1.79
N ALA A 303 12.05 11.17 -0.77
CA ALA A 303 13.45 10.73 -0.80
C ALA A 303 13.58 9.20 -0.93
N ALA A 304 12.82 8.45 -0.13
CA ALA A 304 12.80 6.99 -0.23
C ALA A 304 12.20 6.52 -1.56
N ARG A 305 11.16 7.18 -2.05
CA ARG A 305 10.56 6.85 -3.36
C ARG A 305 11.57 7.04 -4.49
N ALA A 306 12.33 8.14 -4.50
CA ALA A 306 13.37 8.38 -5.49
C ALA A 306 14.49 7.33 -5.44
N LEU A 307 14.93 6.92 -4.24
CA LEU A 307 15.87 5.81 -4.06
C LEU A 307 15.32 4.51 -4.70
N TYR A 308 14.07 4.15 -4.37
CA TYR A 308 13.47 2.91 -4.87
C TYR A 308 13.18 2.96 -6.38
N ASP A 309 12.85 4.12 -6.94
CA ASP A 309 12.76 4.32 -8.40
C ASP A 309 14.10 4.00 -9.06
N GLY A 310 15.20 4.51 -8.50
CA GLY A 310 16.57 4.26 -8.97
C GLY A 310 17.00 2.79 -8.86
N LEU A 311 16.45 2.05 -7.89
CA LEU A 311 16.68 0.62 -7.69
C LEU A 311 15.71 -0.27 -8.50
N GLY A 312 14.92 0.31 -9.40
CA GLY A 312 14.04 -0.43 -10.30
C GLY A 312 12.68 -0.84 -9.73
N PHE A 313 12.32 -0.37 -8.53
CA PHE A 313 11.00 -0.61 -7.99
C PHE A 313 9.92 0.22 -8.70
N ALA A 314 8.85 -0.43 -9.10
CA ALA A 314 7.68 0.21 -9.70
C ALA A 314 6.47 0.14 -8.75
N PRO A 315 5.62 1.18 -8.69
CA PRO A 315 4.42 1.15 -7.88
C PRO A 315 3.42 0.11 -8.42
N HIS A 316 2.94 -0.76 -7.53
CA HIS A 316 1.90 -1.75 -7.81
C HIS A 316 0.51 -1.23 -7.42
N HIS A 317 0.32 -0.92 -6.15
CA HIS A 317 -0.92 -0.38 -5.59
C HIS A 317 -0.61 0.52 -4.39
N ALA A 318 -1.61 1.28 -3.94
CA ALA A 318 -1.54 1.99 -2.67
C ALA A 318 -2.33 1.23 -1.60
N TYR A 319 -1.93 1.37 -0.33
CA TYR A 319 -2.76 0.97 0.80
C TYR A 319 -2.88 2.11 1.81
N HIS A 320 -3.95 2.06 2.56
CA HIS A 320 -4.35 3.13 3.47
C HIS A 320 -4.77 2.54 4.81
N HIS A 321 -4.47 3.27 5.90
CA HIS A 321 -5.03 2.97 7.21
C HIS A 321 -6.14 3.98 7.50
N TYR A 322 -7.33 3.45 7.72
CA TYR A 322 -8.51 4.21 8.13
C TYR A 322 -8.74 4.03 9.62
N ARG A 323 -9.05 5.12 10.30
CA ARG A 323 -9.37 5.15 11.71
C ARG A 323 -10.72 5.81 11.93
N GLN A 324 -11.50 5.28 12.86
CA GLN A 324 -12.72 5.94 13.28
C GLN A 324 -12.39 7.31 13.89
N ALA A 325 -13.05 8.37 13.42
CA ALA A 325 -12.92 9.68 14.06
C ALA A 325 -13.34 9.56 15.53
N ARG A 326 -12.59 10.16 16.43
CA ARG A 326 -13.08 10.29 17.81
C ARG A 326 -14.32 11.16 17.80
N PRO A 327 -15.38 10.79 18.58
CA PRO A 327 -16.56 11.63 18.72
C PRO A 327 -16.21 13.02 19.29
#